data_3de49d7d9381bf192f2daee8878833cc
#
_entry.id   3de49d7d9381bf192f2daee8878833cc
#
_cell.length_a   1.000
_cell.length_b   1.000
_cell.length_c   1.000
_cell.angle_alpha   90.00
_cell.angle_beta   90.00
_cell.angle_gamma   90.00
#
_symmetry.space_group_name_H-M   'P 1'
#
loop_
_entity.id
_entity.type
_entity.pdbx_description
1 polymer ?
#
loop_
_entity_poly.entity_id
_entity_poly.type
_entity_poly.pdbx_seq_one_letter_code
_entity_poly.pdbx_strand_id
1 'polypeptide(L)'
;MPCCTKNSNFRWRWLLLFMLSLCANSVFAAGINIEKAETRLTGEGYVLSADFDIQLPSQVEAALLHSVTLYFVSELSLHRSRWFWLDTELALHQQTSKLSFNSLTQQYRISRGGLYQSFATLQDALRTLGRVSTPPVKITVLDNDDDGYFSKLLKKGSQIGAAASMRLDVSQLPKPLQIDAMTSEQWKLESEEFHWEIRSEGPAEEVQP
;
A
#
# COMPACT_ATOMS: atom_id res chain seq x y z
N MET A 1 -30.30 -35.51 56.72
CA MET A 1 -30.79 -34.58 55.69
C MET A 1 -29.60 -33.94 54.99
N PRO A 2 -29.24 -34.32 53.78
CA PRO A 2 -28.13 -33.67 53.04
C PRO A 2 -28.70 -32.55 52.15
N CYS A 3 -28.21 -31.33 52.37
CA CYS A 3 -28.49 -30.17 51.53
C CYS A 3 -27.85 -30.32 50.14
N CYS A 4 -28.66 -30.30 49.09
CA CYS A 4 -28.25 -30.17 47.69
C CYS A 4 -27.79 -28.74 47.42
N THR A 5 -26.49 -28.51 47.34
CA THR A 5 -25.95 -27.27 46.76
C THR A 5 -26.03 -27.33 45.22
N LYS A 6 -27.02 -26.63 44.68
CA LYS A 6 -27.27 -26.49 43.23
C LYS A 6 -26.12 -25.71 42.58
N ASN A 7 -25.33 -26.40 41.77
CA ASN A 7 -24.14 -25.85 41.11
C ASN A 7 -24.55 -24.87 39.97
N SER A 8 -24.86 -23.63 40.35
CA SER A 8 -25.28 -22.54 39.46
C SER A 8 -24.14 -22.08 38.52
N ASN A 9 -22.88 -22.36 38.85
CA ASN A 9 -21.71 -21.86 38.13
C ASN A 9 -21.45 -22.58 36.81
N PHE A 10 -22.06 -23.75 36.58
CA PHE A 10 -21.88 -24.54 35.36
C PHE A 10 -22.53 -23.86 34.14
N ARG A 11 -23.74 -23.33 34.33
CA ARG A 11 -24.49 -22.63 33.23
C ARG A 11 -23.84 -21.29 32.85
N TRP A 12 -23.25 -20.60 33.82
CA TRP A 12 -22.56 -19.32 33.57
C TRP A 12 -21.23 -19.52 32.83
N ARG A 13 -20.51 -20.61 33.11
CA ARG A 13 -19.28 -20.96 32.37
C ARG A 13 -19.55 -21.28 30.89
N TRP A 14 -20.67 -21.90 30.60
CA TRP A 14 -21.11 -22.16 29.21
C TRP A 14 -21.54 -20.88 28.48
N LEU A 15 -22.20 -19.96 29.19
CA LEU A 15 -22.53 -18.64 28.65
C LEU A 15 -21.29 -17.80 28.34
N LEU A 16 -20.27 -17.83 29.20
CA LEU A 16 -18.99 -17.13 28.94
C LEU A 16 -18.23 -17.75 27.75
N LEU A 17 -18.21 -19.07 27.62
CA LEU A 17 -17.61 -19.75 26.47
C LEU A 17 -18.35 -19.46 25.17
N PHE A 18 -19.67 -19.35 25.19
CA PHE A 18 -20.48 -18.99 24.04
C PHE A 18 -20.29 -17.52 23.65
N MET A 19 -20.16 -16.62 24.62
CA MET A 19 -19.86 -15.20 24.37
C MET A 19 -18.45 -14.99 23.82
N LEU A 20 -17.48 -15.77 24.27
CA LEU A 20 -16.11 -15.72 23.76
C LEU A 20 -16.00 -16.24 22.32
N SER A 21 -16.85 -17.20 21.92
CA SER A 21 -16.93 -17.72 20.55
C SER A 21 -17.51 -16.73 19.54
N LEU A 22 -18.28 -15.72 19.99
CA LEU A 22 -18.88 -14.70 19.12
C LEU A 22 -17.87 -13.62 18.70
N CYS A 23 -16.74 -13.49 19.39
CA CYS A 23 -15.73 -12.47 19.09
C CYS A 23 -14.71 -12.89 17.99
N ALA A 24 -14.80 -14.11 17.47
CA ALA A 24 -13.83 -14.65 16.50
C ALA A 24 -14.18 -14.40 15.03
N ASN A 25 -15.12 -13.51 14.73
CA ASN A 25 -15.35 -13.09 13.36
C ASN A 25 -14.29 -12.05 12.98
N SER A 26 -13.18 -12.51 12.41
CA SER A 26 -12.24 -11.65 11.69
C SER A 26 -12.97 -11.07 10.49
N VAL A 27 -13.53 -9.88 10.66
CA VAL A 27 -14.03 -9.10 9.52
C VAL A 27 -12.78 -8.73 8.71
N PHE A 28 -12.56 -9.42 7.60
CA PHE A 28 -11.62 -8.95 6.59
C PHE A 28 -12.18 -7.62 6.09
N ALA A 29 -11.59 -6.53 6.55
CA ALA A 29 -11.93 -5.21 6.04
C ALA A 29 -11.46 -5.13 4.59
N ALA A 30 -12.40 -4.90 3.67
CA ALA A 30 -12.05 -4.56 2.30
C ALA A 30 -11.21 -3.27 2.32
N GLY A 31 -10.13 -3.25 1.55
CA GLY A 31 -9.20 -2.12 1.56
C GLY A 31 -7.92 -2.42 0.79
N ILE A 32 -6.98 -1.51 0.89
CA ILE A 32 -5.63 -1.67 0.36
C ILE A 32 -4.67 -1.65 1.54
N ASN A 33 -3.89 -2.73 1.70
CA ASN A 33 -2.88 -2.84 2.75
C ASN A 33 -1.51 -3.02 2.12
N ILE A 34 -0.47 -2.52 2.77
CA ILE A 34 0.91 -2.74 2.33
C ILE A 34 1.45 -3.97 3.04
N GLU A 35 1.78 -5.01 2.26
CA GLU A 35 2.39 -6.24 2.79
C GLU A 35 3.89 -6.09 2.94
N LYS A 36 4.53 -5.41 1.97
CA LYS A 36 5.97 -5.26 1.93
C LYS A 36 6.34 -3.96 1.21
N ALA A 37 7.36 -3.28 1.75
CA ALA A 37 8.00 -2.18 1.05
C ALA A 37 9.52 -2.27 1.27
N GLU A 38 10.27 -2.07 0.22
CA GLU A 38 11.73 -2.15 0.27
C GLU A 38 12.39 -1.15 -0.69
N THR A 39 13.60 -0.75 -0.33
CA THR A 39 14.46 0.04 -1.19
C THR A 39 15.71 -0.76 -1.51
N ARG A 40 16.07 -0.81 -2.78
CA ARG A 40 17.28 -1.48 -3.25
C ARG A 40 18.18 -0.46 -3.95
N LEU A 41 19.44 -0.42 -3.54
CA LEU A 41 20.46 0.36 -4.25
C LEU A 41 20.94 -0.44 -5.45
N THR A 42 20.90 0.17 -6.63
CA THR A 42 21.44 -0.37 -7.89
C THR A 42 22.56 0.52 -8.38
N GLY A 43 23.35 0.07 -9.37
CA GLY A 43 24.38 0.90 -9.98
C GLY A 43 23.87 2.19 -10.65
N GLU A 44 22.55 2.28 -10.89
CA GLU A 44 21.92 3.44 -11.52
C GLU A 44 21.18 4.35 -10.55
N GLY A 45 20.99 3.91 -9.29
CA GLY A 45 20.28 4.66 -8.25
C GLY A 45 19.43 3.78 -7.34
N TYR A 46 18.56 4.41 -6.57
CA TYR A 46 17.64 3.72 -5.67
C TYR A 46 16.38 3.28 -6.42
N VAL A 47 16.02 2.02 -6.25
CA VAL A 47 14.75 1.45 -6.73
C VAL A 47 13.86 1.20 -5.52
N LEU A 48 12.69 1.82 -5.48
CA LEU A 48 11.68 1.56 -4.47
C LEU A 48 10.71 0.51 -5.01
N SER A 49 10.31 -0.41 -4.16
CA SER A 49 9.32 -1.43 -4.47
C SER A 49 8.34 -1.55 -3.33
N ALA A 50 7.05 -1.70 -3.65
CA ALA A 50 6.00 -1.96 -2.68
C ALA A 50 5.04 -3.01 -3.21
N ASP A 51 4.62 -3.93 -2.33
CA ASP A 51 3.61 -4.94 -2.58
C ASP A 51 2.36 -4.59 -1.76
N PHE A 52 1.26 -4.33 -2.46
CA PHE A 52 -0.05 -4.00 -1.88
C PHE A 52 -0.98 -5.21 -1.99
N ASP A 53 -1.61 -5.59 -0.88
CA ASP A 53 -2.77 -6.48 -0.88
C ASP A 53 -4.03 -5.66 -1.08
N ILE A 54 -4.73 -5.92 -2.18
CA ILE A 54 -5.91 -5.16 -2.59
C ILE A 54 -7.12 -6.07 -2.46
N GLN A 55 -8.05 -5.69 -1.58
CA GLN A 55 -9.32 -6.40 -1.38
C GLN A 55 -10.47 -5.50 -1.79
N LEU A 56 -11.10 -5.82 -2.93
CA LEU A 56 -12.20 -5.02 -3.44
C LEU A 56 -13.48 -5.26 -2.63
N PRO A 57 -14.19 -4.20 -2.21
CA PRO A 57 -15.55 -4.32 -1.72
C PRO A 57 -16.49 -4.87 -2.80
N SER A 58 -17.54 -5.54 -2.38
CA SER A 58 -18.50 -6.17 -3.29
C SER A 58 -19.12 -5.22 -4.32
N GLN A 59 -19.35 -3.96 -3.94
CA GLN A 59 -19.89 -2.93 -4.83
C GLN A 59 -18.90 -2.56 -5.93
N VAL A 60 -17.61 -2.44 -5.60
CA VAL A 60 -16.53 -2.12 -6.56
C VAL A 60 -16.28 -3.31 -7.50
N GLU A 61 -16.29 -4.53 -6.97
CA GLU A 61 -16.18 -5.75 -7.77
C GLU A 61 -17.36 -5.90 -8.73
N ALA A 62 -18.59 -5.65 -8.27
CA ALA A 62 -19.77 -5.67 -9.13
C ALA A 62 -19.66 -4.64 -10.27
N ALA A 63 -19.21 -3.43 -9.99
CA ALA A 63 -18.98 -2.42 -11.02
C ALA A 63 -17.94 -2.87 -12.06
N LEU A 64 -16.83 -3.48 -11.60
CA LEU A 64 -15.80 -4.05 -12.48
C LEU A 64 -16.39 -5.12 -13.41
N LEU A 65 -17.21 -6.04 -12.88
CA LEU A 65 -17.88 -7.08 -13.67
C LEU A 65 -18.87 -6.49 -14.69
N HIS A 66 -19.44 -5.32 -14.41
CA HIS A 66 -20.23 -4.53 -15.37
C HIS A 66 -19.38 -3.69 -16.33
N SER A 67 -18.11 -4.07 -16.51
CA SER A 67 -17.15 -3.43 -17.42
C SER A 67 -16.80 -1.98 -17.08
N VAL A 68 -16.99 -1.56 -15.83
CA VAL A 68 -16.46 -0.29 -15.33
C VAL A 68 -14.94 -0.44 -15.16
N THR A 69 -14.18 0.49 -15.72
CA THR A 69 -12.72 0.52 -15.54
C THR A 69 -12.40 1.21 -14.23
N LEU A 70 -11.59 0.53 -13.39
CA LEU A 70 -11.07 1.07 -12.14
C LEU A 70 -9.66 1.61 -12.36
N TYR A 71 -9.37 2.76 -11.77
CA TYR A 71 -8.07 3.43 -11.86
C TYR A 71 -7.41 3.46 -10.50
N PHE A 72 -6.26 2.83 -10.39
CA PHE A 72 -5.46 2.82 -9.16
C PHE A 72 -4.25 3.71 -9.35
N VAL A 73 -4.04 4.60 -8.40
CA VAL A 73 -2.87 5.48 -8.36
C VAL A 73 -1.99 5.00 -7.23
N SER A 74 -0.76 4.63 -7.56
CA SER A 74 0.28 4.30 -6.60
C SER A 74 1.31 5.42 -6.57
N GLU A 75 1.72 5.79 -5.37
CA GLU A 75 2.71 6.84 -5.11
C GLU A 75 3.85 6.24 -4.29
N LEU A 76 5.07 6.39 -4.78
CA LEU A 76 6.28 6.05 -4.05
C LEU A 76 7.17 7.29 -4.01
N SER A 77 7.53 7.72 -2.83
CA SER A 77 8.31 8.92 -2.61
C SER A 77 9.60 8.64 -1.83
N LEU A 78 10.60 9.45 -2.10
CA LEU A 78 11.80 9.57 -1.30
C LEU A 78 11.78 10.92 -0.61
N HIS A 79 12.01 10.93 0.68
CA HIS A 79 12.05 12.15 1.47
C HIS A 79 13.31 12.17 2.36
N ARG A 80 13.75 13.37 2.67
CA ARG A 80 14.81 13.60 3.65
C ARG A 80 14.19 14.16 4.92
N SER A 81 14.25 13.39 5.99
CA SER A 81 13.81 13.85 7.30
C SER A 81 14.81 14.86 7.87
N ARG A 82 14.31 15.98 8.38
CA ARG A 82 15.09 17.02 9.05
C ARG A 82 14.55 17.28 10.44
N TRP A 83 15.40 17.31 11.43
CA TRP A 83 15.00 17.44 12.82
C TRP A 83 14.16 18.70 13.15
N PHE A 84 14.27 19.80 12.40
CA PHE A 84 13.63 21.09 12.74
C PHE A 84 12.62 21.62 11.69
N TRP A 85 12.52 21.02 10.49
CA TRP A 85 11.72 21.56 9.38
C TRP A 85 10.97 20.42 8.69
N LEU A 86 9.97 20.80 7.93
CA LEU A 86 9.22 19.88 7.08
C LEU A 86 10.15 18.99 6.27
N ASP A 87 9.80 17.71 6.15
CA ASP A 87 10.52 16.76 5.31
C ASP A 87 10.61 17.31 3.89
N THR A 88 11.78 17.16 3.29
CA THR A 88 11.98 17.58 1.91
C THR A 88 11.80 16.40 0.99
N GLU A 89 10.80 16.47 0.11
CA GLU A 89 10.63 15.48 -0.94
C GLU A 89 11.81 15.55 -1.91
N LEU A 90 12.48 14.42 -2.10
CA LEU A 90 13.61 14.28 -3.01
C LEU A 90 13.19 13.77 -4.37
N ALA A 91 12.22 12.87 -4.39
CA ALA A 91 11.63 12.30 -5.58
C ALA A 91 10.23 11.75 -5.30
N LEU A 92 9.31 11.95 -6.23
CA LEU A 92 7.98 11.37 -6.25
C LEU A 92 7.79 10.58 -7.54
N HIS A 93 7.41 9.33 -7.43
CA HIS A 93 7.01 8.49 -8.54
C HIS A 93 5.54 8.13 -8.40
N GLN A 94 4.71 8.68 -9.28
CA GLN A 94 3.29 8.39 -9.33
C GLN A 94 2.98 7.55 -10.57
N GLN A 95 2.26 6.45 -10.39
CA GLN A 95 1.88 5.56 -11.48
C GLN A 95 0.40 5.24 -11.43
N THR A 96 -0.28 5.43 -12.56
CA THR A 96 -1.69 5.04 -12.73
C THR A 96 -1.79 3.69 -13.42
N SER A 97 -2.50 2.77 -12.80
CA SER A 97 -2.82 1.44 -13.34
C SER A 97 -4.33 1.32 -13.54
N LYS A 98 -4.74 0.75 -14.67
CA LYS A 98 -6.15 0.55 -15.01
C LYS A 98 -6.47 -0.93 -14.88
N LEU A 99 -7.56 -1.26 -14.18
CA LEU A 99 -8.12 -2.60 -14.10
C LEU A 99 -9.48 -2.60 -14.78
N SER A 100 -9.69 -3.49 -15.73
CA SER A 100 -10.96 -3.64 -16.45
C SER A 100 -11.30 -5.12 -16.63
N PHE A 101 -12.58 -5.43 -16.74
CA PHE A 101 -13.07 -6.77 -17.05
C PHE A 101 -13.66 -6.78 -18.47
N ASN A 102 -13.24 -7.75 -19.27
CA ASN A 102 -13.77 -7.98 -20.58
C ASN A 102 -14.81 -9.10 -20.53
N SER A 103 -16.08 -8.76 -20.64
CA SER A 103 -17.20 -9.71 -20.56
C SER A 103 -17.24 -10.73 -21.71
N LEU A 104 -16.68 -10.40 -22.88
CA LEU A 104 -16.63 -11.32 -24.03
C LEU A 104 -15.59 -12.43 -23.85
N THR A 105 -14.41 -12.07 -23.35
CA THR A 105 -13.32 -13.02 -23.13
C THR A 105 -13.26 -13.57 -21.71
N GLN A 106 -14.10 -13.05 -20.80
CA GLN A 106 -14.13 -13.39 -19.38
C GLN A 106 -12.76 -13.22 -18.71
N GLN A 107 -12.03 -12.16 -19.10
CA GLN A 107 -10.69 -11.89 -18.61
C GLN A 107 -10.58 -10.53 -17.96
N TYR A 108 -9.79 -10.47 -16.91
CA TYR A 108 -9.37 -9.21 -16.28
C TYR A 108 -8.13 -8.68 -16.99
N ARG A 109 -8.12 -7.39 -17.27
CA ARG A 109 -7.02 -6.72 -17.96
C ARG A 109 -6.46 -5.60 -17.13
N ILE A 110 -5.15 -5.62 -16.94
CA ILE A 110 -4.40 -4.50 -16.37
C ILE A 110 -3.72 -3.74 -17.49
N SER A 111 -3.79 -2.42 -17.42
CA SER A 111 -3.04 -1.52 -18.31
C SER A 111 -2.20 -0.56 -17.48
N ARG A 112 -0.90 -0.52 -17.76
CA ARG A 112 0.08 0.31 -17.06
C ARG A 112 1.07 0.87 -18.07
N GLY A 113 1.14 2.21 -18.21
CA GLY A 113 2.08 2.83 -19.13
C GLY A 113 1.97 2.38 -20.59
N GLY A 114 0.76 2.01 -21.07
CA GLY A 114 0.54 1.48 -22.41
C GLY A 114 0.76 -0.03 -22.58
N LEU A 115 1.27 -0.72 -21.57
CA LEU A 115 1.38 -2.18 -21.56
C LEU A 115 0.09 -2.80 -21.05
N TYR A 116 -0.28 -3.95 -21.63
CA TYR A 116 -1.49 -4.69 -21.29
C TYR A 116 -1.14 -6.11 -20.85
N GLN A 117 -1.77 -6.55 -19.77
CA GLN A 117 -1.70 -7.93 -19.30
C GLN A 117 -3.11 -8.43 -19.03
N SER A 118 -3.41 -9.67 -19.43
CA SER A 118 -4.72 -10.31 -19.21
C SER A 118 -4.58 -11.47 -18.24
N PHE A 119 -5.57 -11.62 -17.37
CA PHE A 119 -5.62 -12.62 -16.31
C PHE A 119 -6.96 -13.34 -16.32
N ALA A 120 -6.96 -14.62 -16.01
CA ALA A 120 -8.17 -15.42 -15.91
C ALA A 120 -8.92 -15.17 -14.60
N THR A 121 -8.22 -14.78 -13.52
CA THR A 121 -8.81 -14.55 -12.20
C THR A 121 -8.59 -13.12 -11.74
N LEU A 122 -9.55 -12.60 -10.94
CA LEU A 122 -9.43 -11.29 -10.31
C LEU A 122 -8.25 -11.25 -9.35
N GLN A 123 -8.03 -12.32 -8.60
CA GLN A 123 -6.97 -12.38 -7.60
C GLN A 123 -5.57 -12.25 -8.22
N ASP A 124 -5.31 -12.92 -9.36
CA ASP A 124 -4.02 -12.79 -10.06
C ASP A 124 -3.83 -11.39 -10.62
N ALA A 125 -4.91 -10.79 -11.12
CA ALA A 125 -4.90 -9.40 -11.58
C ALA A 125 -4.57 -8.45 -10.41
N LEU A 126 -5.28 -8.55 -9.27
CA LEU A 126 -5.05 -7.69 -8.11
C LEU A 126 -3.64 -7.85 -7.55
N ARG A 127 -3.13 -9.09 -7.46
CA ARG A 127 -1.75 -9.36 -7.02
C ARG A 127 -0.71 -8.70 -7.94
N THR A 128 -0.94 -8.72 -9.25
CA THR A 128 -0.04 -8.07 -10.22
C THR A 128 -0.18 -6.55 -10.18
N LEU A 129 -1.39 -6.05 -9.98
CA LEU A 129 -1.67 -4.63 -9.83
C LEU A 129 -1.02 -4.06 -8.56
N GLY A 130 -1.03 -4.82 -7.46
CA GLY A 130 -0.43 -4.42 -6.18
C GLY A 130 1.09 -4.34 -6.21
N ARG A 131 1.78 -5.01 -7.16
CA ARG A 131 3.24 -4.92 -7.27
C ARG A 131 3.65 -3.67 -8.03
N VAL A 132 4.28 -2.76 -7.32
CA VAL A 132 4.74 -1.48 -7.86
C VAL A 132 6.23 -1.32 -7.61
N SER A 133 6.93 -0.79 -8.60
CA SER A 133 8.34 -0.43 -8.48
C SER A 133 8.66 0.81 -9.28
N THR A 134 9.59 1.64 -8.78
CA THR A 134 10.06 2.81 -9.50
C THR A 134 11.16 2.45 -10.49
N PRO A 135 11.35 3.25 -11.55
CA PRO A 135 12.65 3.28 -12.24
C PRO A 135 13.75 3.72 -11.26
N PRO A 136 15.03 3.43 -11.55
CA PRO A 136 16.14 3.88 -10.72
C PRO A 136 16.14 5.40 -10.53
N VAL A 137 16.05 5.86 -9.29
CA VAL A 137 16.08 7.27 -8.92
C VAL A 137 17.47 7.66 -8.47
N LYS A 138 18.11 8.56 -9.19
CA LYS A 138 19.41 9.13 -8.79
C LYS A 138 19.16 10.24 -7.78
N ILE A 139 19.54 10.02 -6.54
CA ILE A 139 19.58 11.08 -5.55
C ILE A 139 20.88 11.82 -5.78
N THR A 140 20.83 12.93 -6.51
CA THR A 140 21.94 13.87 -6.56
C THR A 140 21.95 14.57 -5.21
N VAL A 141 22.77 14.09 -4.29
CA VAL A 141 23.12 14.87 -3.11
C VAL A 141 23.87 16.07 -3.68
N LEU A 142 23.19 17.21 -3.78
CA LEU A 142 23.85 18.47 -4.09
C LEU A 142 24.83 18.74 -2.94
N ASP A 143 26.02 18.25 -3.09
CA ASP A 143 27.19 18.64 -2.32
C ASP A 143 27.57 20.04 -2.80
N ASN A 144 26.77 21.03 -2.39
CA ASN A 144 27.22 22.39 -2.48
C ASN A 144 28.32 22.57 -1.44
N ASP A 145 29.56 22.46 -1.89
CA ASP A 145 30.78 22.60 -1.09
C ASP A 145 30.89 23.98 -0.40
N ASP A 146 29.96 24.90 -0.64
CA ASP A 146 29.95 26.26 -0.08
C ASP A 146 29.23 26.40 1.26
N ASP A 147 28.61 25.34 1.76
CA ASP A 147 27.90 25.40 3.02
C ASP A 147 28.84 25.16 4.20
N GLY A 148 29.11 26.21 4.94
CA GLY A 148 29.95 26.22 6.10
C GLY A 148 29.59 25.21 7.21
N TYR A 149 30.29 25.28 8.34
CA TYR A 149 30.22 24.35 9.48
C TYR A 149 28.83 23.92 9.92
N PHE A 150 27.80 24.76 9.73
CA PHE A 150 26.38 24.50 10.03
C PHE A 150 25.77 23.42 9.12
N SER A 151 26.11 23.39 7.85
CA SER A 151 25.55 22.39 6.90
C SER A 151 26.05 21.00 7.20
N LYS A 152 27.30 20.88 7.68
CA LYS A 152 27.92 19.62 8.07
C LYS A 152 27.31 19.04 9.35
N LEU A 153 26.84 19.88 10.27
CA LEU A 153 26.07 19.48 11.47
C LEU A 153 24.65 19.04 11.11
N LEU A 154 24.02 19.71 10.16
CA LEU A 154 22.68 19.38 9.68
C LEU A 154 22.67 18.10 8.82
N LYS A 155 23.74 17.85 8.05
CA LYS A 155 23.91 16.59 7.27
C LYS A 155 24.01 15.35 8.18
N LYS A 156 24.59 15.48 9.37
CA LYS A 156 24.82 14.34 10.29
C LYS A 156 23.54 13.79 10.95
N GLY A 157 22.41 14.51 10.84
CA GLY A 157 21.12 14.12 11.43
C GLY A 157 20.01 13.87 10.39
N SER A 158 20.30 13.98 9.09
CA SER A 158 19.28 13.76 8.07
C SER A 158 19.24 12.29 7.64
N GLN A 159 18.14 11.62 7.95
CA GLN A 159 17.85 10.27 7.47
C GLN A 159 17.07 10.37 6.15
N ILE A 160 17.40 9.49 5.21
CA ILE A 160 16.62 9.35 3.99
C ILE A 160 15.55 8.30 4.29
N GLY A 161 14.30 8.68 4.11
CA GLY A 161 13.16 7.83 4.21
C GLY A 161 12.49 7.63 2.85
N ALA A 162 11.66 6.63 2.78
CA ALA A 162 10.77 6.40 1.66
C ALA A 162 9.34 6.23 2.17
N ALA A 163 8.38 6.54 1.32
CA ALA A 163 6.99 6.29 1.61
C ALA A 163 6.29 5.67 0.39
N ALA A 164 5.26 4.88 0.66
CA ALA A 164 4.42 4.27 -0.35
C ALA A 164 2.96 4.37 0.05
N SER A 165 2.12 4.67 -0.94
CA SER A 165 0.67 4.64 -0.81
C SER A 165 0.00 4.22 -2.12
N MET A 166 -1.23 3.73 -2.04
CA MET A 166 -2.05 3.40 -3.18
C MET A 166 -3.51 3.75 -2.92
N ARG A 167 -4.20 4.27 -3.93
CA ARG A 167 -5.63 4.62 -3.83
C ARG A 167 -6.38 4.35 -5.12
N LEU A 168 -7.68 4.11 -4.99
CA LEU A 168 -8.60 4.11 -6.12
C LEU A 168 -8.96 5.55 -6.49
N ASP A 169 -8.72 5.93 -7.74
CA ASP A 169 -9.10 7.24 -8.25
C ASP A 169 -10.55 7.24 -8.71
N VAL A 170 -11.45 7.63 -7.82
CA VAL A 170 -12.88 7.71 -8.10
C VAL A 170 -13.24 8.82 -9.08
N SER A 171 -12.36 9.79 -9.32
CA SER A 171 -12.59 10.89 -10.27
C SER A 171 -12.64 10.42 -11.72
N GLN A 172 -12.04 9.27 -12.00
CA GLN A 172 -12.02 8.63 -13.32
C GLN A 172 -13.22 7.72 -13.60
N LEU A 173 -14.09 7.53 -12.60
CA LEU A 173 -15.29 6.73 -12.78
C LEU A 173 -16.32 7.46 -13.65
N PRO A 174 -17.28 6.73 -14.28
CA PRO A 174 -18.45 7.34 -14.89
C PRO A 174 -19.23 8.21 -13.91
N LYS A 175 -19.73 9.36 -14.34
CA LYS A 175 -20.36 10.37 -13.46
C LYS A 175 -21.43 9.80 -12.49
N PRO A 176 -22.32 8.87 -12.87
CA PRO A 176 -23.27 8.31 -11.93
C PRO A 176 -22.59 7.62 -10.73
N LEU A 177 -21.49 6.88 -10.97
CA LEU A 177 -20.74 6.20 -9.93
C LEU A 177 -19.89 7.15 -9.08
N GLN A 178 -19.48 8.30 -9.62
CA GLN A 178 -18.79 9.32 -8.82
C GLN A 178 -19.68 9.87 -7.70
N ILE A 179 -20.98 10.05 -7.97
CA ILE A 179 -21.94 10.51 -6.96
C ILE A 179 -22.08 9.46 -5.86
N ASP A 180 -22.21 8.19 -6.23
CA ASP A 180 -22.25 7.07 -5.30
C ASP A 180 -20.96 6.99 -4.47
N ALA A 181 -19.80 7.16 -5.11
CA ALA A 181 -18.50 7.13 -4.47
C ALA A 181 -18.30 8.23 -3.42
N MET A 182 -18.96 9.39 -3.58
CA MET A 182 -18.90 10.47 -2.60
C MET A 182 -19.65 10.16 -1.31
N THR A 183 -20.64 9.27 -1.37
CA THR A 183 -21.53 8.97 -0.24
C THR A 183 -21.27 7.61 0.40
N SER A 184 -20.62 6.70 -0.32
CA SER A 184 -20.39 5.32 0.11
C SER A 184 -18.92 5.08 0.48
N GLU A 185 -18.68 4.61 1.69
CA GLU A 185 -17.34 4.21 2.16
C GLU A 185 -16.74 3.05 1.36
N GLN A 186 -17.56 2.26 0.65
CA GLN A 186 -17.07 1.14 -0.15
C GLN A 186 -16.22 1.57 -1.35
N TRP A 187 -16.31 2.82 -1.77
CA TRP A 187 -15.50 3.38 -2.85
C TRP A 187 -14.21 4.05 -2.36
N LYS A 188 -14.07 4.24 -1.05
CA LYS A 188 -12.87 4.81 -0.43
C LYS A 188 -11.81 3.74 -0.22
N LEU A 189 -11.21 3.29 -1.31
CA LEU A 189 -10.11 2.35 -1.30
C LEU A 189 -8.80 3.13 -1.31
N GLU A 190 -8.18 3.22 -0.15
CA GLU A 190 -6.94 3.92 0.08
C GLU A 190 -6.12 3.16 1.11
N SER A 191 -4.82 3.02 0.87
CA SER A 191 -3.90 2.49 1.86
C SER A 191 -3.47 3.61 2.82
N GLU A 192 -3.14 3.24 4.04
CA GLU A 192 -2.33 4.14 4.87
C GLU A 192 -0.99 4.38 4.18
N GLU A 193 -0.41 5.56 4.38
CA GLU A 193 0.93 5.85 3.89
C GLU A 193 1.95 5.12 4.75
N PHE A 194 2.71 4.23 4.14
CA PHE A 194 3.72 3.43 4.82
C PHE A 194 5.09 4.08 4.65
N HIS A 195 5.73 4.40 5.77
CA HIS A 195 7.05 5.03 5.80
C HIS A 195 8.11 4.03 6.26
N TRP A 196 9.28 4.04 5.62
CA TRP A 196 10.43 3.27 6.06
C TRP A 196 11.73 4.05 5.87
N GLU A 197 12.71 3.73 6.70
CA GLU A 197 14.04 4.34 6.64
C GLU A 197 14.93 3.59 5.66
N ILE A 198 15.66 4.34 4.86
CA ILE A 198 16.69 3.79 3.98
C ILE A 198 18.00 3.79 4.73
N ARG A 199 18.48 2.63 5.13
CA ARG A 199 19.83 2.49 5.60
C ARG A 199 20.76 2.62 4.41
N SER A 200 21.61 3.63 4.41
CA SER A 200 22.77 3.69 3.53
C SER A 200 23.78 2.62 4.00
N GLU A 201 23.55 1.37 3.65
CA GLU A 201 24.63 0.41 3.66
C GLU A 201 25.56 0.88 2.55
N GLY A 202 26.73 1.40 2.98
CA GLY A 202 27.82 1.70 2.08
C GLY A 202 28.14 0.45 1.24
N PRO A 203 28.75 0.60 0.05
CA PRO A 203 29.12 -0.54 -0.78
C PRO A 203 29.86 -1.54 0.11
N ALA A 204 29.38 -2.80 0.09
CA ALA A 204 30.05 -3.88 0.80
C ALA A 204 31.52 -3.82 0.43
N GLU A 205 32.36 -3.50 1.41
CA GLU A 205 33.81 -3.52 1.27
C GLU A 205 34.19 -4.95 0.89
N GLU A 206 34.56 -5.13 -0.38
CA GLU A 206 35.01 -6.39 -0.95
C GLU A 206 36.32 -6.75 -0.20
N VAL A 207 36.16 -7.60 0.82
CA VAL A 207 37.32 -8.20 1.49
C VAL A 207 38.00 -9.08 0.44
N GLN A 208 39.03 -8.52 -0.19
CA GLN A 208 39.99 -9.30 -0.98
C GLN A 208 40.76 -10.25 -0.08
N PRO A 209 41.00 -11.48 -0.50
CA PRO A 209 41.75 -12.50 0.23
C PRO A 209 43.24 -12.18 0.35
#